data_cfec5ddd86fbc76f6464d7315c7056de
#
_entry.id   cfec5ddd86fbc76f6464d7315c7056de
#
_cell.length_a   1.000
_cell.length_b   1.000
_cell.length_c   1.000
_cell.angle_alpha   90.00
_cell.angle_beta   90.00
_cell.angle_gamma   90.00
#
_symmetry.space_group_name_H-M   'P 1'
#
loop_
_entity.id
_entity.type
_entity.pdbx_description
1 polymer ?
#
loop_
_entity_poly.entity_id
_entity_poly.type
_entity_poly.pdbx_seq_one_letter_code
_entity_poly.pdbx_strand_id
1 'polypeptide(L)'
;MERPYGYMDTKLAKRIIDEIQENKLCDKITFHVMGEPTLHPDFFEILSYSQDKGAKVGLTTNGSRLGGETGKRLLEYNLHQIDISLQTPDAKSFVLRKANALTFDSYLSGILNFFSSYMARRRGTVFKFRFLNTRFPQKNIEKKAGPVRVMSSTEELRDTFSVWAGRIYDILGVEPEKREKAIRRIKSLVSYKWNVVEIYPDVFFETYMLEDWGHAFDSGKVYDAWAGYCFGMRDHFSILHNGDVVLCCVDFNGRTKAGNLNNSSLKEVLSSDELGEIVRGFKKFQLVHPYCKRCLGSGSIFSWLLKPVMSVTVLKTLKPFFY
;
A
#
# COMPACT_ATOMS: atom_id res chain seq x y z
N MET A 1 -4.62 -16.56 2.70
CA MET A 1 -4.26 -15.97 4.01
C MET A 1 -4.40 -17.08 5.03
N GLU A 2 -3.37 -17.31 5.83
CA GLU A 2 -3.33 -18.39 6.84
C GLU A 2 -3.91 -17.92 8.18
N ARG A 3 -3.79 -16.63 8.48
CA ARG A 3 -4.32 -16.01 9.67
C ARG A 3 -5.86 -15.95 9.62
N PRO A 4 -6.59 -16.23 10.74
CA PRO A 4 -8.03 -16.04 10.81
C PRO A 4 -8.46 -14.62 10.43
N TYR A 5 -9.61 -14.50 9.79
CA TYR A 5 -10.25 -13.21 9.57
C TYR A 5 -10.79 -12.66 10.89
N GLY A 6 -10.76 -11.34 11.03
CA GLY A 6 -11.29 -10.67 12.22
C GLY A 6 -11.17 -9.16 12.12
N TYR A 7 -11.76 -8.49 13.09
CA TYR A 7 -11.66 -7.05 13.31
C TYR A 7 -10.78 -6.80 14.53
N MET A 8 -10.04 -5.70 14.52
CA MET A 8 -9.32 -5.27 15.73
C MET A 8 -10.33 -4.85 16.79
N ASP A 9 -10.09 -5.27 18.03
CA ASP A 9 -10.91 -4.79 19.15
C ASP A 9 -10.81 -3.27 19.26
N THR A 10 -11.96 -2.60 19.43
CA THR A 10 -12.02 -1.13 19.44
C THR A 10 -11.27 -0.53 20.62
N LYS A 11 -11.26 -1.20 21.80
CA LYS A 11 -10.50 -0.74 22.97
C LYS A 11 -9.01 -0.88 22.72
N LEU A 12 -8.59 -1.99 22.10
CA LEU A 12 -7.19 -2.19 21.69
C LEU A 12 -6.76 -1.11 20.68
N ALA A 13 -7.58 -0.82 19.67
CA ALA A 13 -7.29 0.23 18.69
C ALA A 13 -7.09 1.59 19.36
N LYS A 14 -7.99 1.99 20.26
CA LYS A 14 -7.90 3.25 21.01
C LYS A 14 -6.65 3.32 21.86
N ARG A 15 -6.31 2.24 22.58
CA ARG A 15 -5.10 2.18 23.39
C ARG A 15 -3.84 2.33 22.53
N ILE A 16 -3.79 1.68 21.36
CA ILE A 16 -2.68 1.83 20.41
C ILE A 16 -2.54 3.28 19.95
N ILE A 17 -3.65 3.95 19.64
CA ILE A 17 -3.67 5.35 19.22
C ILE A 17 -3.13 6.25 20.35
N ASP A 18 -3.57 6.03 21.59
CA ASP A 18 -3.07 6.76 22.77
C ASP A 18 -1.55 6.60 22.90
N GLU A 19 -1.06 5.35 22.91
CA GLU A 19 0.39 5.08 23.02
C GLU A 19 1.20 5.77 21.91
N ILE A 20 0.69 5.77 20.67
CA ILE A 20 1.35 6.43 19.52
C ILE A 20 1.43 7.93 19.75
N GLN A 21 0.34 8.57 20.17
CA GLN A 21 0.29 10.03 20.34
C GLN A 21 1.11 10.48 21.57
N GLU A 22 0.95 9.80 22.71
CA GLU A 22 1.66 10.13 23.95
C GLU A 22 3.18 9.99 23.81
N ASN A 23 3.64 8.94 23.14
CA ASN A 23 5.06 8.65 22.97
C ASN A 23 5.64 9.17 21.63
N LYS A 24 4.81 9.77 20.76
CA LYS A 24 5.21 10.29 19.42
C LYS A 24 5.92 9.21 18.59
N LEU A 25 5.36 8.01 18.55
CA LEU A 25 5.99 6.83 17.93
C LEU A 25 5.99 6.86 16.41
N CYS A 26 5.07 7.58 15.79
CA CYS A 26 5.02 7.81 14.34
C CYS A 26 4.26 9.09 13.99
N ASP A 27 4.51 9.61 12.78
CA ASP A 27 3.88 10.84 12.29
C ASP A 27 2.48 10.62 11.72
N LYS A 28 2.19 9.39 11.28
CA LYS A 28 0.93 9.05 10.61
C LYS A 28 0.48 7.62 10.93
N ILE A 29 -0.80 7.47 11.22
CA ILE A 29 -1.46 6.17 11.35
C ILE A 29 -2.21 5.89 10.05
N THR A 30 -2.00 4.73 9.44
CA THR A 30 -2.73 4.34 8.23
C THR A 30 -3.62 3.12 8.52
N PHE A 31 -4.90 3.25 8.28
CA PHE A 31 -5.83 2.13 8.33
C PHE A 31 -5.65 1.30 7.07
N HIS A 32 -4.99 0.16 7.23
CA HIS A 32 -4.49 -0.67 6.13
C HIS A 32 -4.11 -2.08 6.61
N VAL A 33 -3.26 -2.72 5.92
CA VAL A 33 -2.58 -4.01 5.82
C VAL A 33 -3.33 -4.91 4.85
N MET A 34 -4.11 -5.86 5.29
CA MET A 34 -4.87 -6.76 4.43
C MET A 34 -6.34 -6.73 4.87
N GLY A 35 -7.22 -6.60 3.92
CA GLY A 35 -8.65 -6.42 4.15
C GLY A 35 -9.14 -5.04 3.69
N GLU A 36 -10.34 -4.69 4.09
CA GLU A 36 -10.96 -3.40 3.80
C GLU A 36 -11.34 -2.71 5.12
N PRO A 37 -10.64 -1.63 5.51
CA PRO A 37 -10.88 -0.96 6.79
C PRO A 37 -12.32 -0.50 6.98
N THR A 38 -12.99 -0.05 5.91
CA THR A 38 -14.37 0.46 5.97
C THR A 38 -15.42 -0.64 6.23
N LEU A 39 -15.00 -1.91 6.29
CA LEU A 39 -15.85 -3.03 6.74
C LEU A 39 -15.85 -3.20 8.25
N HIS A 40 -14.92 -2.55 8.98
CA HIS A 40 -14.89 -2.64 10.43
C HIS A 40 -16.17 -2.04 11.01
N PRO A 41 -16.91 -2.73 11.89
CA PRO A 41 -18.18 -2.21 12.44
C PRO A 41 -17.98 -0.86 13.14
N ASP A 42 -16.92 -0.69 13.89
CA ASP A 42 -16.61 0.53 14.63
C ASP A 42 -15.59 1.44 13.89
N PHE A 43 -15.50 1.32 12.55
CA PHE A 43 -14.55 2.09 11.75
C PHE A 43 -14.58 3.58 12.05
N PHE A 44 -15.77 4.17 12.06
CA PHE A 44 -15.93 5.60 12.28
C PHE A 44 -15.69 6.03 13.73
N GLU A 45 -15.94 5.15 14.69
CA GLU A 45 -15.61 5.40 16.09
C GLU A 45 -14.09 5.47 16.27
N ILE A 46 -13.36 4.52 15.70
CA ILE A 46 -11.90 4.51 15.74
C ILE A 46 -11.31 5.71 14.97
N LEU A 47 -11.88 6.05 13.81
CA LEU A 47 -11.47 7.20 13.00
C LEU A 47 -11.66 8.52 13.76
N SER A 48 -12.85 8.75 14.33
CA SER A 48 -13.15 9.93 15.14
C SER A 48 -12.16 10.03 16.30
N TYR A 49 -12.00 8.96 17.06
CA TYR A 49 -11.06 8.91 18.18
C TYR A 49 -9.63 9.26 17.77
N SER A 50 -9.17 8.74 16.63
CA SER A 50 -7.83 9.05 16.11
C SER A 50 -7.65 10.54 15.84
N GLN A 51 -8.67 11.18 15.24
CA GLN A 51 -8.64 12.62 14.95
C GLN A 51 -8.74 13.47 16.23
N ASP A 52 -9.60 13.09 17.17
CA ASP A 52 -9.72 13.76 18.48
C ASP A 52 -8.40 13.74 19.26
N LYS A 53 -7.60 12.68 19.08
CA LYS A 53 -6.23 12.58 19.62
C LYS A 53 -5.16 13.30 18.78
N GLY A 54 -5.55 13.98 17.69
CA GLY A 54 -4.64 14.74 16.84
C GLY A 54 -3.80 13.89 15.87
N ALA A 55 -4.15 12.62 15.66
CA ALA A 55 -3.41 11.75 14.75
C ALA A 55 -3.62 12.17 13.28
N LYS A 56 -2.55 12.18 12.49
CA LYS A 56 -2.64 12.23 11.03
C LYS A 56 -3.08 10.88 10.51
N VAL A 57 -4.32 10.77 10.02
CA VAL A 57 -4.88 9.49 9.58
C VAL A 57 -4.81 9.35 8.08
N GLY A 58 -4.24 8.23 7.61
CA GLY A 58 -4.33 7.74 6.24
C GLY A 58 -5.35 6.60 6.15
N LEU A 59 -6.03 6.49 5.02
CA LEU A 59 -6.92 5.38 4.70
C LEU A 59 -6.49 4.73 3.38
N THR A 60 -6.23 3.42 3.40
CA THR A 60 -6.11 2.63 2.18
C THR A 60 -7.37 1.80 2.02
N THR A 61 -8.11 2.02 0.95
CA THR A 61 -9.39 1.34 0.67
C THR A 61 -9.39 0.70 -0.71
N ASN A 62 -10.13 -0.37 -0.86
CA ASN A 62 -10.41 -0.95 -2.17
C ASN A 62 -11.49 -0.19 -2.96
N GLY A 63 -12.10 0.83 -2.37
CA GLY A 63 -13.09 1.71 -2.99
C GLY A 63 -14.51 1.16 -3.07
N SER A 64 -14.76 -0.10 -2.69
CA SER A 64 -16.05 -0.75 -2.91
C SER A 64 -17.23 -0.13 -2.15
N ARG A 65 -16.96 0.59 -1.07
CA ARG A 65 -17.98 1.23 -0.23
C ARG A 65 -18.08 2.75 -0.40
N LEU A 66 -17.25 3.33 -1.28
CA LEU A 66 -17.22 4.80 -1.44
C LEU A 66 -18.46 5.37 -2.12
N GLY A 67 -19.18 4.58 -2.91
CA GLY A 67 -20.46 4.99 -3.54
C GLY A 67 -21.68 4.95 -2.63
N GLY A 68 -21.55 4.44 -1.39
CA GLY A 68 -22.67 4.27 -0.44
C GLY A 68 -22.57 5.19 0.78
N GLU A 69 -23.29 4.83 1.84
CA GLU A 69 -23.34 5.60 3.11
C GLU A 69 -21.96 5.77 3.75
N THR A 70 -21.07 4.78 3.61
CA THR A 70 -19.69 4.88 4.09
C THR A 70 -18.94 6.04 3.42
N GLY A 71 -19.07 6.18 2.10
CA GLY A 71 -18.47 7.30 1.38
C GLY A 71 -19.05 8.65 1.80
N LYS A 72 -20.39 8.75 1.92
CA LYS A 72 -21.04 9.99 2.39
C LYS A 72 -20.53 10.39 3.78
N ARG A 73 -20.46 9.45 4.70
CA ARG A 73 -19.99 9.71 6.07
C ARG A 73 -18.50 10.06 6.10
N LEU A 74 -17.66 9.45 5.26
CA LEU A 74 -16.24 9.82 5.13
C LEU A 74 -16.03 11.28 4.73
N LEU A 75 -16.97 11.90 4.03
CA LEU A 75 -16.91 13.33 3.69
C LEU A 75 -16.90 14.26 4.93
N GLU A 76 -17.30 13.78 6.10
CA GLU A 76 -17.30 14.55 7.34
C GLU A 76 -15.91 14.60 8.00
N TYR A 77 -15.00 13.69 7.62
CA TYR A 77 -13.69 13.52 8.21
C TYR A 77 -12.58 14.17 7.39
N ASN A 78 -11.56 14.71 8.07
CA ASN A 78 -10.39 15.30 7.42
C ASN A 78 -9.23 14.31 7.45
N LEU A 79 -9.15 13.47 6.41
CA LEU A 79 -8.05 12.50 6.29
C LEU A 79 -6.79 13.17 5.73
N HIS A 80 -5.64 12.82 6.27
CA HIS A 80 -4.35 13.28 5.77
C HIS A 80 -4.04 12.69 4.38
N GLN A 81 -4.42 11.43 4.16
CA GLN A 81 -4.20 10.73 2.89
C GLN A 81 -5.30 9.70 2.64
N ILE A 82 -5.73 9.58 1.39
CA ILE A 82 -6.64 8.53 0.92
C ILE A 82 -5.99 7.81 -0.24
N ASP A 83 -5.74 6.52 -0.07
CA ASP A 83 -5.19 5.63 -1.09
C ASP A 83 -6.30 4.71 -1.60
N ILE A 84 -6.63 4.84 -2.88
CA ILE A 84 -7.63 3.98 -3.53
C ILE A 84 -6.92 2.90 -4.33
N SER A 85 -7.07 1.66 -3.91
CA SER A 85 -6.44 0.50 -4.56
C SER A 85 -7.20 0.09 -5.82
N LEU A 86 -6.87 0.72 -6.95
CA LEU A 86 -7.42 0.43 -8.28
C LEU A 86 -6.68 -0.72 -8.98
N GLN A 87 -6.50 -1.83 -8.29
CA GLN A 87 -5.80 -3.01 -8.85
C GLN A 87 -6.51 -3.60 -10.08
N THR A 88 -7.76 -3.25 -10.29
CA THR A 88 -8.60 -3.66 -11.41
C THR A 88 -9.20 -2.40 -12.07
N PRO A 89 -8.45 -1.68 -12.91
CA PRO A 89 -8.82 -0.35 -13.40
C PRO A 89 -9.85 -0.34 -14.54
N ASP A 90 -10.27 -1.49 -15.04
CA ASP A 90 -11.21 -1.66 -16.14
C ASP A 90 -12.21 -2.79 -15.87
N ALA A 91 -13.28 -2.85 -16.67
CA ALA A 91 -14.36 -3.84 -16.52
C ALA A 91 -13.87 -5.29 -16.66
N LYS A 92 -12.85 -5.54 -17.50
CA LYS A 92 -12.32 -6.90 -17.73
C LYS A 92 -11.57 -7.38 -16.50
N SER A 93 -10.74 -6.54 -15.90
CA SER A 93 -9.99 -6.89 -14.69
C SER A 93 -10.87 -6.88 -13.45
N PHE A 94 -11.95 -6.10 -13.43
CA PHE A 94 -12.87 -5.99 -12.28
C PHE A 94 -13.53 -7.29 -11.89
N VAL A 95 -13.77 -8.18 -12.84
CA VAL A 95 -14.34 -9.54 -12.60
C VAL A 95 -13.51 -10.31 -11.56
N LEU A 96 -12.21 -10.05 -11.47
CA LEU A 96 -11.30 -10.70 -10.52
C LEU A 96 -11.59 -10.35 -9.07
N ARG A 97 -12.28 -9.24 -8.80
CA ARG A 97 -12.67 -8.84 -7.44
C ARG A 97 -13.75 -9.74 -6.84
N LYS A 98 -14.45 -10.54 -7.69
CA LYS A 98 -15.58 -11.38 -7.27
C LYS A 98 -16.63 -10.59 -6.45
N ALA A 99 -16.82 -9.34 -6.80
CA ALA A 99 -17.73 -8.43 -6.12
C ALA A 99 -19.15 -8.61 -6.68
N ASN A 100 -19.81 -9.72 -6.36
CA ASN A 100 -21.09 -10.15 -6.95
C ASN A 100 -22.23 -9.12 -6.88
N ALA A 101 -22.16 -8.17 -5.93
CA ALA A 101 -23.18 -7.14 -5.74
C ALA A 101 -22.81 -5.79 -6.39
N LEU A 102 -21.66 -5.69 -7.07
CA LEU A 102 -21.16 -4.43 -7.59
C LEU A 102 -20.74 -4.57 -9.05
N THR A 103 -21.29 -3.74 -9.94
CA THR A 103 -20.83 -3.62 -11.32
C THR A 103 -19.60 -2.72 -11.40
N PHE A 104 -18.79 -2.84 -12.47
CA PHE A 104 -17.67 -1.92 -12.67
C PHE A 104 -18.14 -0.46 -12.77
N ASP A 105 -19.25 -0.19 -13.44
CA ASP A 105 -19.75 1.18 -13.61
C ASP A 105 -20.22 1.78 -12.29
N SER A 106 -20.91 1.02 -11.45
CA SER A 106 -21.32 1.49 -10.12
C SER A 106 -20.11 1.69 -9.19
N TYR A 107 -19.09 0.82 -9.29
CA TYR A 107 -17.84 0.97 -8.57
C TYR A 107 -17.08 2.23 -9.01
N LEU A 108 -16.93 2.42 -10.31
CA LEU A 108 -16.26 3.59 -10.89
C LEU A 108 -16.97 4.89 -10.50
N SER A 109 -18.28 4.94 -10.71
CA SER A 109 -19.09 6.11 -10.36
C SER A 109 -19.01 6.42 -8.86
N GLY A 110 -19.04 5.39 -8.01
CA GLY A 110 -18.89 5.55 -6.56
C GLY A 110 -17.56 6.19 -6.17
N ILE A 111 -16.48 5.74 -6.75
CA ILE A 111 -15.13 6.31 -6.50
C ILE A 111 -15.05 7.75 -7.00
N LEU A 112 -15.48 8.01 -8.23
CA LEU A 112 -15.35 9.33 -8.84
C LEU A 112 -16.23 10.36 -8.13
N ASN A 113 -17.46 10.02 -7.79
CA ASN A 113 -18.38 10.90 -7.05
C ASN A 113 -17.85 11.21 -5.65
N PHE A 114 -17.38 10.20 -4.93
CA PHE A 114 -16.73 10.39 -3.63
C PHE A 114 -15.52 11.33 -3.76
N PHE A 115 -14.61 11.03 -4.69
CA PHE A 115 -13.41 11.82 -4.93
C PHE A 115 -13.75 13.29 -5.23
N SER A 116 -14.68 13.56 -6.17
CA SER A 116 -15.14 14.91 -6.50
C SER A 116 -15.71 15.65 -5.29
N SER A 117 -16.62 15.00 -4.55
CA SER A 117 -17.26 15.57 -3.36
C SER A 117 -16.25 15.86 -2.25
N TYR A 118 -15.24 15.01 -2.11
CA TYR A 118 -14.20 15.20 -1.11
C TYR A 118 -13.25 16.33 -1.50
N MET A 119 -12.81 16.38 -2.77
CA MET A 119 -11.94 17.44 -3.30
C MET A 119 -12.61 18.82 -3.24
N ALA A 120 -13.93 18.91 -3.46
CA ALA A 120 -14.67 20.16 -3.34
C ALA A 120 -14.58 20.80 -1.94
N ARG A 121 -14.35 20.01 -0.89
CA ARG A 121 -14.20 20.48 0.49
C ARG A 121 -12.81 20.99 0.84
N ARG A 122 -11.83 20.73 -0.02
CA ARG A 122 -10.45 21.22 0.04
C ARG A 122 -9.80 21.23 1.43
N ARG A 123 -9.26 20.10 1.86
CA ARG A 123 -8.71 19.93 3.22
C ARG A 123 -7.22 19.61 3.26
N GLY A 124 -6.50 19.74 2.14
CA GLY A 124 -5.09 19.35 2.05
C GLY A 124 -4.86 17.83 2.10
N THR A 125 -5.90 17.04 1.76
CA THR A 125 -5.78 15.59 1.71
C THR A 125 -5.04 15.15 0.46
N VAL A 126 -4.06 14.29 0.62
CA VAL A 126 -3.36 13.65 -0.50
C VAL A 126 -4.19 12.47 -0.98
N PHE A 127 -4.55 12.46 -2.27
CA PHE A 127 -5.18 11.31 -2.93
C PHE A 127 -4.18 10.53 -3.77
N LYS A 128 -4.16 9.20 -3.57
CA LYS A 128 -3.39 8.30 -4.43
C LYS A 128 -4.29 7.24 -5.03
N PHE A 129 -4.32 7.18 -6.34
CA PHE A 129 -4.93 6.07 -7.08
C PHE A 129 -3.83 5.06 -7.40
N ARG A 130 -3.94 3.86 -6.84
CA ARG A 130 -2.90 2.84 -6.86
C ARG A 130 -3.24 1.74 -7.85
N PHE A 131 -2.37 1.55 -8.82
CA PHE A 131 -2.51 0.60 -9.91
C PHE A 131 -1.49 -0.52 -9.78
N LEU A 132 -1.87 -1.73 -10.19
CA LEU A 132 -0.97 -2.88 -10.19
C LEU A 132 -0.35 -3.06 -11.57
N ASN A 133 0.97 -3.15 -11.64
CA ASN A 133 1.73 -3.46 -12.84
C ASN A 133 2.71 -4.61 -12.63
N THR A 134 3.33 -5.07 -13.71
CA THR A 134 4.30 -6.16 -13.69
C THR A 134 5.33 -6.01 -14.80
N ARG A 135 6.52 -6.59 -14.60
CA ARG A 135 7.56 -6.76 -15.61
C ARG A 135 7.37 -7.98 -16.49
N PHE A 136 6.55 -8.93 -16.04
CA PHE A 136 6.38 -10.19 -16.74
C PHE A 136 5.31 -10.09 -17.82
N PRO A 137 5.49 -10.75 -18.98
CA PRO A 137 4.43 -10.88 -19.96
C PRO A 137 3.17 -11.50 -19.35
N GLN A 138 2.00 -10.99 -19.74
CA GLN A 138 0.69 -11.41 -19.21
C GLN A 138 0.51 -12.94 -19.19
N LYS A 139 0.93 -13.64 -20.27
CA LYS A 139 0.89 -15.12 -20.35
C LYS A 139 1.63 -15.85 -19.22
N ASN A 140 2.68 -15.24 -18.69
CA ASN A 140 3.46 -15.83 -17.59
C ASN A 140 2.74 -15.64 -16.24
N ILE A 141 1.98 -14.58 -16.10
CA ILE A 141 1.17 -14.30 -14.92
C ILE A 141 -0.02 -15.24 -14.88
N GLU A 142 -0.75 -15.35 -15.99
CA GLU A 142 -1.88 -16.27 -16.13
C GLU A 142 -1.50 -17.72 -15.84
N LYS A 143 -0.32 -18.12 -16.27
CA LYS A 143 0.22 -19.46 -15.99
C LYS A 143 0.49 -19.71 -14.50
N LYS A 144 0.88 -18.68 -13.74
CA LYS A 144 1.22 -18.80 -12.31
C LYS A 144 0.04 -18.51 -11.39
N ALA A 145 -0.79 -17.54 -11.72
CA ALA A 145 -1.82 -16.97 -10.84
C ALA A 145 -3.25 -17.12 -11.37
N GLY A 146 -3.44 -17.87 -12.49
CA GLY A 146 -4.74 -17.98 -13.17
C GLY A 146 -5.05 -16.72 -13.99
N PRO A 147 -6.31 -16.51 -14.42
CA PRO A 147 -6.71 -15.46 -15.35
C PRO A 147 -6.70 -14.05 -14.71
N VAL A 148 -5.61 -13.68 -14.11
CA VAL A 148 -5.38 -12.35 -13.50
C VAL A 148 -4.81 -11.41 -14.55
N ARG A 149 -5.52 -10.30 -14.84
CA ARG A 149 -5.03 -9.26 -15.74
C ARG A 149 -4.33 -8.15 -14.92
N VAL A 150 -3.05 -7.96 -15.19
CA VAL A 150 -2.23 -6.89 -14.62
C VAL A 150 -1.58 -6.12 -15.77
N MET A 151 -1.42 -4.81 -15.63
CA MET A 151 -0.71 -4.01 -16.64
C MET A 151 0.71 -4.55 -16.81
N SER A 152 1.02 -5.07 -17.99
CA SER A 152 2.26 -5.79 -18.31
C SER A 152 3.13 -5.10 -19.36
N SER A 153 2.62 -4.02 -19.96
CA SER A 153 3.35 -3.24 -20.95
C SER A 153 3.33 -1.74 -20.65
N THR A 154 4.30 -1.04 -21.22
CA THR A 154 4.39 0.42 -21.11
C THR A 154 3.21 1.11 -21.79
N GLU A 155 2.69 0.53 -22.89
CA GLU A 155 1.53 1.03 -23.59
C GLU A 155 0.27 0.91 -22.73
N GLU A 156 -0.03 -0.29 -22.19
CA GLU A 156 -1.15 -0.47 -21.27
C GLU A 156 -1.11 0.46 -20.06
N LEU A 157 0.09 0.71 -19.51
CA LEU A 157 0.26 1.64 -18.40
C LEU A 157 -0.12 3.07 -18.81
N ARG A 158 0.41 3.54 -19.93
CA ARG A 158 0.15 4.91 -20.45
C ARG A 158 -1.30 5.10 -20.79
N ASP A 159 -1.92 4.13 -21.45
CA ASP A 159 -3.33 4.17 -21.84
C ASP A 159 -4.23 4.17 -20.60
N THR A 160 -3.99 3.28 -19.64
CA THR A 160 -4.75 3.24 -18.38
C THR A 160 -4.65 4.57 -17.65
N PHE A 161 -3.45 5.12 -17.50
CA PHE A 161 -3.25 6.39 -16.81
C PHE A 161 -3.89 7.55 -17.56
N SER A 162 -3.82 7.55 -18.89
CA SER A 162 -4.46 8.58 -19.72
C SER A 162 -5.98 8.57 -19.59
N VAL A 163 -6.60 7.37 -19.63
CA VAL A 163 -8.04 7.20 -19.44
C VAL A 163 -8.47 7.67 -18.05
N TRP A 164 -7.76 7.26 -17.01
CA TRP A 164 -8.10 7.66 -15.64
C TRP A 164 -7.84 9.14 -15.38
N ALA A 165 -6.77 9.71 -15.93
CA ALA A 165 -6.52 11.15 -15.86
C ALA A 165 -7.63 11.94 -16.54
N GLY A 166 -8.11 11.52 -17.72
CA GLY A 166 -9.26 12.11 -18.38
C GLY A 166 -10.49 12.15 -17.47
N ARG A 167 -10.87 11.03 -16.87
CA ARG A 167 -11.99 10.95 -15.93
C ARG A 167 -11.86 11.92 -14.75
N ILE A 168 -10.65 12.00 -14.16
CA ILE A 168 -10.37 12.91 -13.04
C ILE A 168 -10.48 14.37 -13.50
N TYR A 169 -9.95 14.71 -14.66
CA TYR A 169 -10.01 16.06 -15.19
C TYR A 169 -11.44 16.50 -15.53
N ASP A 170 -12.22 15.60 -16.11
CA ASP A 170 -13.62 15.90 -16.47
C ASP A 170 -14.47 16.15 -15.21
N ILE A 171 -14.26 15.33 -14.16
CA ILE A 171 -15.03 15.52 -12.91
C ILE A 171 -14.58 16.74 -12.11
N LEU A 172 -13.34 17.17 -12.25
CA LEU A 172 -12.80 18.38 -11.60
C LEU A 172 -12.94 19.65 -12.45
N GLY A 173 -13.45 19.53 -13.67
CA GLY A 173 -13.55 20.66 -14.60
C GLY A 173 -12.18 21.28 -14.96
N VAL A 174 -11.14 20.44 -15.11
CA VAL A 174 -9.78 20.94 -15.42
C VAL A 174 -9.69 21.34 -16.89
N GLU A 175 -9.31 22.59 -17.15
CA GLU A 175 -9.13 23.12 -18.51
C GLU A 175 -8.02 22.35 -19.27
N PRO A 176 -8.17 22.18 -20.61
CA PRO A 176 -7.23 21.41 -21.44
C PRO A 176 -5.76 21.83 -21.30
N GLU A 177 -5.49 23.13 -21.23
CA GLU A 177 -4.13 23.68 -21.13
C GLU A 177 -3.43 23.24 -19.85
N LYS A 178 -4.17 23.07 -18.75
CA LYS A 178 -3.66 22.62 -17.45
C LYS A 178 -3.38 21.12 -17.41
N ARG A 179 -3.93 20.35 -18.36
CA ARG A 179 -3.74 18.89 -18.46
C ARG A 179 -2.40 18.50 -19.09
N GLU A 180 -1.83 19.37 -19.95
CA GLU A 180 -0.67 19.04 -20.78
C GLU A 180 0.57 18.53 -20.02
N LYS A 181 0.91 19.18 -18.89
CA LYS A 181 2.10 18.80 -18.10
C LYS A 181 2.00 17.37 -17.59
N ALA A 182 0.84 16.98 -17.05
CA ALA A 182 0.63 15.64 -16.54
C ALA A 182 0.54 14.61 -17.68
N ILE A 183 -0.11 14.96 -18.80
CA ILE A 183 -0.17 14.10 -19.99
C ILE A 183 1.24 13.83 -20.54
N ARG A 184 2.10 14.83 -20.62
CA ARG A 184 3.52 14.64 -21.02
C ARG A 184 4.25 13.70 -20.07
N ARG A 185 4.04 13.82 -18.75
CA ARG A 185 4.60 12.90 -17.76
C ARG A 185 4.10 11.47 -17.96
N ILE A 186 2.78 11.28 -18.15
CA ILE A 186 2.20 9.96 -18.42
C ILE A 186 2.84 9.31 -19.65
N LYS A 187 3.03 10.07 -20.74
CA LYS A 187 3.68 9.59 -21.98
C LYS A 187 5.14 9.16 -21.77
N SER A 188 5.81 9.63 -20.74
CA SER A 188 7.21 9.26 -20.40
C SER A 188 7.34 8.06 -19.49
N LEU A 189 6.24 7.51 -18.95
CA LEU A 189 6.27 6.40 -18.02
C LEU A 189 6.72 5.09 -18.66
N VAL A 190 7.21 4.18 -17.85
CA VAL A 190 7.60 2.83 -18.25
C VAL A 190 7.10 1.81 -17.23
N SER A 191 6.63 0.64 -17.69
CA SER A 191 5.96 -0.34 -16.83
C SER A 191 6.88 -1.11 -15.90
N TYR A 192 8.20 -1.16 -16.19
CA TYR A 192 9.15 -1.98 -15.43
C TYR A 192 9.73 -1.32 -14.18
N LYS A 193 9.22 -0.17 -13.79
CA LYS A 193 9.60 0.52 -12.55
C LYS A 193 8.38 1.03 -11.79
N TRP A 194 8.58 1.36 -10.52
CA TRP A 194 7.63 2.13 -9.74
C TRP A 194 7.46 3.53 -10.33
N ASN A 195 6.22 3.95 -10.53
CA ASN A 195 5.89 5.26 -11.07
C ASN A 195 4.99 6.02 -10.10
N VAL A 196 5.28 7.29 -9.90
CA VAL A 196 4.43 8.24 -9.19
C VAL A 196 4.27 9.47 -10.07
N VAL A 197 3.03 9.82 -10.39
CA VAL A 197 2.71 10.97 -11.24
C VAL A 197 1.65 11.80 -10.57
N GLU A 198 1.99 13.05 -10.26
CA GLU A 198 1.00 14.04 -9.87
C GLU A 198 0.22 14.49 -11.10
N ILE A 199 -1.08 14.23 -11.12
CA ILE A 199 -1.99 14.58 -12.21
C ILE A 199 -2.76 15.89 -11.94
N TYR A 200 -2.96 16.19 -10.66
CA TYR A 200 -3.60 17.40 -10.17
C TYR A 200 -2.98 17.70 -8.78
N PRO A 201 -3.00 18.96 -8.26
CA PRO A 201 -2.46 19.25 -6.94
C PRO A 201 -2.99 18.28 -5.87
N ASP A 202 -2.08 17.62 -5.17
CA ASP A 202 -2.33 16.59 -4.15
C ASP A 202 -3.03 15.31 -4.67
N VAL A 203 -3.11 15.09 -6.00
CA VAL A 203 -3.69 13.89 -6.61
C VAL A 203 -2.65 13.15 -7.45
N PHE A 204 -2.37 11.91 -7.06
CA PHE A 204 -1.31 11.11 -7.64
C PHE A 204 -1.84 9.79 -8.22
N PHE A 205 -1.24 9.38 -9.34
CA PHE A 205 -1.27 8.00 -9.80
C PHE A 205 0.02 7.31 -9.40
N GLU A 206 -0.10 6.14 -8.80
CA GLU A 206 1.02 5.37 -8.29
C GLU A 206 0.93 3.92 -8.77
N THR A 207 2.04 3.36 -9.30
CA THR A 207 2.09 1.94 -9.63
C THR A 207 2.71 1.14 -8.52
N TYR A 208 2.17 -0.05 -8.28
CA TYR A 208 2.78 -1.09 -7.46
C TYR A 208 3.14 -2.26 -8.36
N MET A 209 4.37 -2.70 -8.26
CA MET A 209 4.80 -3.88 -9.02
C MET A 209 4.41 -5.14 -8.27
N LEU A 210 3.82 -6.09 -8.99
CA LEU A 210 3.47 -7.40 -8.43
C LEU A 210 4.69 -8.09 -7.79
N GLU A 211 5.87 -7.84 -8.35
CA GLU A 211 7.14 -8.41 -7.89
C GLU A 211 7.69 -7.78 -6.61
N ASP A 212 7.22 -6.59 -6.23
CA ASP A 212 7.69 -5.89 -5.02
C ASP A 212 7.22 -6.57 -3.72
N TRP A 213 6.29 -7.51 -3.83
CA TRP A 213 5.88 -8.35 -2.70
C TRP A 213 6.93 -9.43 -2.35
N GLY A 214 8.03 -9.48 -3.11
CA GLY A 214 9.13 -10.40 -2.90
C GLY A 214 8.73 -11.87 -3.05
N HIS A 215 9.55 -12.75 -2.49
CA HIS A 215 9.29 -14.20 -2.47
C HIS A 215 8.56 -14.66 -1.20
N ALA A 216 7.94 -13.75 -0.46
CA ALA A 216 7.26 -14.06 0.78
C ALA A 216 6.13 -15.09 0.63
N PHE A 217 5.48 -15.09 -0.54
CA PHE A 217 4.33 -15.96 -0.86
C PHE A 217 4.65 -17.10 -1.81
N ASP A 218 5.91 -17.21 -2.27
CA ASP A 218 6.29 -18.28 -3.19
C ASP A 218 6.28 -19.64 -2.48
N SER A 219 5.52 -20.59 -3.00
CA SER A 219 5.54 -21.98 -2.54
C SER A 219 6.72 -22.79 -3.07
N GLY A 220 7.39 -22.28 -4.12
CA GLY A 220 8.54 -22.92 -4.75
C GLY A 220 9.85 -22.79 -3.97
N LYS A 221 10.93 -23.37 -4.54
CA LYS A 221 12.29 -23.24 -4.00
C LYS A 221 12.72 -21.78 -4.11
N VAL A 222 13.04 -21.17 -2.98
CA VAL A 222 13.62 -19.85 -2.87
C VAL A 222 14.98 -19.97 -2.17
N TYR A 223 16.00 -19.37 -2.76
CA TYR A 223 17.32 -19.21 -2.15
C TYR A 223 17.29 -17.94 -1.29
N ASP A 224 17.48 -18.08 0.02
CA ASP A 224 17.45 -17.00 0.98
C ASP A 224 18.51 -15.94 0.66
N ALA A 225 18.15 -14.66 0.67
CA ALA A 225 19.11 -13.60 0.45
C ALA A 225 20.12 -13.57 1.59
N TRP A 226 21.40 -13.43 1.25
CA TRP A 226 22.52 -13.33 2.20
C TRP A 226 22.83 -11.88 2.59
N ALA A 227 22.42 -10.91 1.76
CA ALA A 227 22.50 -9.49 2.05
C ALA A 227 21.33 -8.76 1.38
N GLY A 228 20.94 -7.60 1.93
CA GLY A 228 19.88 -6.78 1.38
C GLY A 228 19.45 -5.66 2.31
N TYR A 229 18.49 -4.88 1.83
CA TYR A 229 17.90 -3.77 2.56
C TYR A 229 16.38 -3.76 2.37
N CYS A 230 15.66 -3.42 3.42
CA CYS A 230 14.22 -3.24 3.37
C CYS A 230 13.82 -1.98 4.14
N PHE A 231 12.76 -1.31 3.68
CA PHE A 231 12.18 -0.15 4.37
C PHE A 231 11.28 -0.53 5.55
N GLY A 232 10.96 -1.81 5.70
CA GLY A 232 10.23 -2.31 6.88
C GLY A 232 10.97 -1.98 8.18
N MET A 233 10.24 -1.66 9.23
CA MET A 233 10.72 -1.17 10.54
C MET A 233 11.49 0.15 10.51
N ARG A 234 11.89 0.64 9.35
CA ARG A 234 12.48 1.97 9.22
C ARG A 234 11.41 3.03 8.97
N ASP A 235 10.57 2.79 7.96
CA ASP A 235 9.59 3.75 7.49
C ASP A 235 8.17 3.38 7.96
N HIS A 236 7.94 2.12 8.26
CA HIS A 236 6.66 1.62 8.76
C HIS A 236 6.80 0.25 9.43
N PHE A 237 5.88 -0.04 10.31
CA PHE A 237 5.56 -1.36 10.83
C PHE A 237 4.05 -1.57 10.77
N SER A 238 3.57 -2.75 11.06
CA SER A 238 2.13 -3.00 11.03
C SER A 238 1.65 -3.69 12.30
N ILE A 239 0.42 -3.39 12.67
CA ILE A 239 -0.27 -4.05 13.77
C ILE A 239 -1.47 -4.78 13.20
N LEU A 240 -1.52 -6.09 13.38
CA LEU A 240 -2.59 -6.93 12.89
C LEU A 240 -3.82 -6.86 13.82
N HIS A 241 -5.00 -7.27 13.33
CA HIS A 241 -6.24 -7.16 14.10
C HIS A 241 -6.21 -7.89 15.46
N ASN A 242 -5.38 -8.91 15.59
CA ASN A 242 -5.20 -9.67 16.84
C ASN A 242 -4.14 -9.06 17.79
N GLY A 243 -3.64 -7.86 17.48
CA GLY A 243 -2.65 -7.16 18.28
C GLY A 243 -1.19 -7.52 17.97
N ASP A 244 -0.91 -8.43 17.04
CA ASP A 244 0.46 -8.76 16.66
C ASP A 244 1.14 -7.59 15.95
N VAL A 245 2.31 -7.18 16.43
CA VAL A 245 3.19 -6.21 15.77
C VAL A 245 4.10 -6.96 14.81
N VAL A 246 4.11 -6.56 13.55
CA VAL A 246 4.90 -7.20 12.47
C VAL A 246 5.78 -6.20 11.76
N LEU A 247 6.88 -6.67 11.17
CA LEU A 247 7.95 -5.84 10.61
C LEU A 247 7.51 -4.99 9.40
N CYS A 248 6.52 -5.44 8.63
CA CYS A 248 6.06 -4.71 7.45
C CYS A 248 4.62 -5.09 7.04
N CYS A 249 4.03 -4.28 6.17
CA CYS A 249 2.67 -4.47 5.68
C CYS A 249 2.50 -5.68 4.74
N VAL A 250 3.58 -6.26 4.21
CA VAL A 250 3.53 -7.48 3.39
C VAL A 250 3.30 -8.72 4.25
N ASP A 251 3.69 -8.68 5.52
CA ASP A 251 3.47 -9.80 6.44
C ASP A 251 2.08 -9.77 7.09
N PHE A 252 1.06 -9.95 6.31
CA PHE A 252 -0.31 -10.04 6.80
C PHE A 252 -0.64 -11.38 7.50
N ASN A 253 0.27 -12.34 7.48
CA ASN A 253 0.11 -13.62 8.20
C ASN A 253 0.73 -13.63 9.60
N GLY A 254 1.54 -12.63 9.95
CA GLY A 254 2.16 -12.53 11.27
C GLY A 254 3.42 -13.37 11.44
N ARG A 255 4.12 -13.72 10.35
CA ARG A 255 5.36 -14.54 10.40
C ARG A 255 6.56 -13.78 10.96
N THR A 256 6.51 -12.45 10.95
CA THR A 256 7.54 -11.58 11.53
C THR A 256 7.06 -10.91 12.82
N LYS A 257 6.25 -11.63 13.59
CA LYS A 257 5.72 -11.13 14.86
C LYS A 257 6.84 -10.78 15.82
N ALA A 258 6.90 -9.51 16.20
CA ALA A 258 7.85 -8.97 17.18
C ALA A 258 7.29 -8.87 18.60
N GLY A 259 5.97 -8.90 18.74
CA GLY A 259 5.27 -8.85 20.03
C GLY A 259 3.77 -8.82 19.83
N ASN A 260 3.01 -8.81 20.95
CA ASN A 260 1.55 -8.72 20.89
C ASN A 260 1.04 -7.69 21.89
N LEU A 261 0.25 -6.75 21.41
CA LEU A 261 -0.22 -5.61 22.18
C LEU A 261 -1.33 -5.97 23.19
N ASN A 262 -1.81 -7.19 23.23
CA ASN A 262 -2.65 -7.64 24.36
C ASN A 262 -1.84 -7.91 25.62
N ASN A 263 -0.52 -8.12 25.48
CA ASN A 263 0.36 -8.53 26.58
C ASN A 263 1.46 -7.50 26.88
N SER A 264 1.73 -6.56 25.97
CA SER A 264 2.81 -5.57 26.08
C SER A 264 2.36 -4.23 25.52
N SER A 265 3.00 -3.14 25.93
CA SER A 265 2.83 -1.84 25.30
C SER A 265 3.54 -1.79 23.94
N LEU A 266 3.09 -0.92 23.06
CA LEU A 266 3.75 -0.71 21.76
C LEU A 266 5.19 -0.20 21.94
N LYS A 267 5.41 0.65 22.93
CA LYS A 267 6.74 1.17 23.26
C LYS A 267 7.70 0.05 23.68
N GLU A 268 7.27 -0.88 24.51
CA GLU A 268 8.08 -2.04 24.91
C GLU A 268 8.43 -2.91 23.71
N VAL A 269 7.46 -3.22 22.85
CA VAL A 269 7.70 -4.02 21.64
C VAL A 269 8.70 -3.32 20.73
N LEU A 270 8.52 -2.02 20.45
CA LEU A 270 9.41 -1.26 19.56
C LEU A 270 10.82 -1.05 20.15
N SER A 271 10.97 -1.12 21.46
CA SER A 271 12.25 -0.97 22.16
C SER A 271 12.94 -2.32 22.42
N SER A 272 12.38 -3.43 21.96
CA SER A 272 12.97 -4.75 22.20
C SER A 272 14.32 -4.93 21.52
N ASP A 273 15.21 -5.70 22.14
CA ASP A 273 16.54 -6.00 21.61
C ASP A 273 16.47 -6.70 20.25
N GLU A 274 15.47 -7.60 20.08
CA GLU A 274 15.23 -8.32 18.83
C GLU A 274 14.94 -7.39 17.67
N LEU A 275 14.01 -6.43 17.84
CA LEU A 275 13.74 -5.41 16.81
C LEU A 275 14.94 -4.51 16.59
N GLY A 276 15.62 -4.12 17.66
CA GLY A 276 16.86 -3.34 17.58
C GLY A 276 17.93 -4.04 16.75
N GLU A 277 18.06 -5.37 16.87
CA GLU A 277 19.00 -6.18 16.08
C GLU A 277 18.60 -6.21 14.59
N ILE A 278 17.33 -6.41 14.28
CA ILE A 278 16.82 -6.40 12.89
C ILE A 278 17.07 -5.03 12.23
N VAL A 279 16.77 -3.93 12.91
CA VAL A 279 16.98 -2.57 12.40
C VAL A 279 18.48 -2.29 12.21
N ARG A 280 19.32 -2.67 13.15
CA ARG A 280 20.79 -2.55 13.01
C ARG A 280 21.32 -3.39 11.86
N GLY A 281 20.76 -4.60 11.68
CA GLY A 281 21.08 -5.48 10.55
C GLY A 281 20.78 -4.79 9.22
N PHE A 282 19.59 -4.26 9.00
CA PHE A 282 19.24 -3.54 7.77
C PHE A 282 20.17 -2.35 7.47
N LYS A 283 20.56 -1.56 8.51
CA LYS A 283 21.53 -0.47 8.34
C LYS A 283 22.90 -0.96 7.81
N LYS A 284 23.25 -2.20 8.09
CA LYS A 284 24.50 -2.85 7.64
C LYS A 284 24.29 -3.75 6.42
N PHE A 285 23.13 -3.73 5.79
CA PHE A 285 22.73 -4.64 4.70
C PHE A 285 22.72 -6.13 5.10
N GLN A 286 22.60 -6.42 6.38
CA GLN A 286 22.50 -7.76 6.93
C GLN A 286 21.03 -8.09 7.19
N LEU A 287 20.60 -9.23 6.72
CA LEU A 287 19.26 -9.73 6.94
C LEU A 287 19.27 -10.68 8.13
N VAL A 288 18.68 -10.26 9.24
CA VAL A 288 18.65 -11.05 10.48
C VAL A 288 17.49 -12.04 10.44
N HIS A 289 16.27 -11.55 10.19
CA HIS A 289 15.05 -12.36 10.28
C HIS A 289 14.92 -13.34 9.09
N PRO A 290 14.65 -14.66 9.33
CA PRO A 290 14.56 -15.67 8.26
C PRO A 290 13.52 -15.32 7.18
N TYR A 291 12.35 -14.83 7.57
CA TYR A 291 11.30 -14.40 6.65
C TYR A 291 11.76 -13.27 5.72
N CYS A 292 12.54 -12.32 6.24
CA CYS A 292 13.13 -11.24 5.44
C CYS A 292 14.17 -11.77 4.45
N LYS A 293 14.98 -12.76 4.85
CA LYS A 293 15.92 -13.45 3.95
C LYS A 293 15.20 -14.12 2.79
N ARG A 294 14.10 -14.83 3.08
CA ARG A 294 13.25 -15.45 2.07
C ARG A 294 12.56 -14.41 1.19
N CYS A 295 11.97 -13.38 1.77
CA CYS A 295 11.27 -12.32 1.06
C CYS A 295 12.17 -11.64 0.00
N LEU A 296 13.39 -11.29 0.39
CA LEU A 296 14.39 -10.67 -0.49
C LEU A 296 15.18 -11.69 -1.32
N GLY A 297 14.92 -12.97 -1.16
CA GLY A 297 15.58 -14.06 -1.82
C GLY A 297 15.41 -14.11 -3.34
N SER A 298 15.68 -15.26 -3.91
CA SER A 298 15.60 -15.46 -5.36
C SER A 298 15.18 -16.88 -5.74
N GLY A 299 14.41 -17.02 -6.81
CA GLY A 299 14.02 -18.32 -7.38
C GLY A 299 15.14 -19.01 -8.18
N SER A 300 16.29 -18.36 -8.44
CA SER A 300 17.43 -18.94 -9.14
C SER A 300 18.74 -18.65 -8.46
N ILE A 301 19.71 -19.58 -8.60
CA ILE A 301 21.03 -19.45 -7.98
C ILE A 301 21.84 -18.29 -8.57
N PHE A 302 21.70 -18.03 -9.87
CA PHE A 302 22.37 -16.93 -10.55
C PHE A 302 21.88 -15.57 -10.02
N SER A 303 20.57 -15.39 -9.93
CA SER A 303 19.99 -14.19 -9.34
C SER A 303 20.29 -14.06 -7.85
N TRP A 304 20.42 -15.17 -7.13
CA TRP A 304 20.79 -15.19 -5.72
C TRP A 304 22.21 -14.63 -5.49
N LEU A 305 23.15 -14.91 -6.38
CA LEU A 305 24.50 -14.36 -6.30
C LEU A 305 24.54 -12.85 -6.62
N LEU A 306 23.86 -12.42 -7.68
CA LEU A 306 23.98 -11.06 -8.22
C LEU A 306 23.06 -10.04 -7.56
N LYS A 307 21.80 -10.41 -7.23
CA LYS A 307 20.80 -9.49 -6.73
C LYS A 307 21.22 -8.74 -5.45
N PRO A 308 21.78 -9.39 -4.41
CA PRO A 308 22.24 -8.69 -3.22
C PRO A 308 23.36 -7.69 -3.50
N VAL A 309 24.36 -8.07 -4.31
CA VAL A 309 25.47 -7.19 -4.69
C VAL A 309 24.95 -5.95 -5.41
N MET A 310 24.13 -6.14 -6.44
CA MET A 310 23.54 -5.04 -7.20
C MET A 310 22.69 -4.13 -6.30
N SER A 311 21.82 -4.70 -5.46
CA SER A 311 20.96 -3.93 -4.55
C SER A 311 21.77 -3.10 -3.57
N VAL A 312 22.79 -3.68 -2.94
CA VAL A 312 23.65 -2.97 -1.98
C VAL A 312 24.46 -1.87 -2.68
N THR A 313 25.00 -2.15 -3.87
CA THR A 313 25.76 -1.15 -4.65
C THR A 313 24.87 0.01 -5.06
N VAL A 314 23.69 -0.24 -5.62
CA VAL A 314 22.72 0.80 -6.00
C VAL A 314 22.33 1.65 -4.78
N LEU A 315 22.02 1.02 -3.66
CA LEU A 315 21.63 1.75 -2.45
C LEU A 315 22.76 2.57 -1.85
N LYS A 316 24.00 2.09 -1.91
CA LYS A 316 25.16 2.85 -1.44
C LYS A 316 25.51 4.03 -2.34
N THR A 317 25.35 3.89 -3.68
CA THR A 317 25.72 4.92 -4.65
C THR A 317 24.61 5.94 -4.89
N LEU A 318 23.34 5.51 -4.91
CA LEU A 318 22.20 6.35 -5.27
C LEU A 318 21.45 6.90 -4.05
N LYS A 319 21.68 6.37 -2.84
CA LYS A 319 21.03 6.86 -1.61
C LYS A 319 21.13 8.37 -1.40
N PRO A 320 22.26 9.06 -1.71
CA PRO A 320 22.36 10.50 -1.61
C PRO A 320 21.41 11.28 -2.55
N PHE A 321 20.84 10.62 -3.57
CA PHE A 321 19.95 11.24 -4.56
C PHE A 321 18.46 10.97 -4.30
N PHE A 322 18.13 10.13 -3.32
CA PHE A 322 16.75 9.75 -2.99
C PHE A 322 16.33 10.12 -1.56
N TYR A 323 17.21 10.80 -0.81
CA TYR A 323 16.96 11.25 0.58
C TYR A 323 17.49 12.66 0.81
#